data_ed114b341dbae468d409620b0dcc5203
#
_entry.id   ed114b341dbae468d409620b0dcc5203
#
_cell.length_a   1.000
_cell.length_b   1.000
_cell.length_c   1.000
_cell.angle_alpha   90.00
_cell.angle_beta   90.00
_cell.angle_gamma   90.00
#
_symmetry.space_group_name_H-M   'P 1'
#
loop_
_entity.id
_entity.type
_entity.pdbx_description
1 polymer ?
#
loop_
_entity_poly.entity_id
_entity_poly.type
_entity_poly.pdbx_seq_one_letter_code
_entity_poly.pdbx_strand_id
1 'polypeptide(L)'
;MEEKDIRNNLKELSEAFSKSGDQQLIYNFLECLLTKNELSEVASRWALVKMLDDGMSQRKIASELGLSLCKITRGSKELQKTDSAFKKMIDLV
;
A
#
# COMPACT_ATOMS: atom_id res chain seq x y z
N MET A 1 9.45 -8.62 19.14
CA MET A 1 8.11 -9.19 18.93
C MET A 1 8.22 -10.38 18.01
N GLU A 2 7.63 -11.51 18.38
CA GLU A 2 7.67 -12.71 17.57
C GLU A 2 6.74 -12.59 16.35
N GLU A 3 7.00 -13.43 15.34
CA GLU A 3 6.22 -13.43 14.12
C GLU A 3 4.72 -13.67 14.36
N LYS A 4 4.39 -14.53 15.31
CA LYS A 4 3.02 -14.80 15.71
C LYS A 4 2.34 -13.53 16.24
N ASP A 5 3.06 -12.77 17.05
CA ASP A 5 2.54 -11.53 17.63
C ASP A 5 2.35 -10.46 16.56
N ILE A 6 3.27 -10.39 15.61
CA ILE A 6 3.14 -9.48 14.47
C ILE A 6 1.86 -9.78 13.69
N ARG A 7 1.63 -11.03 13.36
CA ARG A 7 0.44 -11.43 12.62
C ARG A 7 -0.86 -11.15 13.38
N ASN A 8 -0.86 -11.44 14.68
CA ASN A 8 -2.05 -11.22 15.50
C ASN A 8 -2.39 -9.72 15.58
N ASN A 9 -1.38 -8.89 15.75
CA ASN A 9 -1.58 -7.43 15.80
C ASN A 9 -2.05 -6.87 14.46
N LEU A 10 -1.52 -7.38 13.35
CA LEU A 10 -1.96 -6.97 12.03
C LEU A 10 -3.42 -7.37 11.75
N LYS A 11 -3.82 -8.55 12.22
CA LYS A 11 -5.21 -8.99 12.10
C LYS A 11 -6.15 -8.08 12.89
N GLU A 12 -5.78 -7.73 14.12
CA GLU A 12 -6.58 -6.83 14.95
C GLU A 12 -6.68 -5.44 14.31
N LEU A 13 -5.57 -4.94 13.78
CA LEU A 13 -5.55 -3.66 13.08
C LEU A 13 -6.46 -3.68 11.86
N SER A 14 -6.41 -4.74 11.07
CA SER A 14 -7.27 -4.92 9.90
C SER A 14 -8.75 -4.96 10.30
N GLU A 15 -9.07 -5.62 11.40
CA GLU A 15 -10.42 -5.67 11.94
C GLU A 15 -10.91 -4.28 12.34
N ALA A 16 -10.06 -3.50 13.01
CA ALA A 16 -10.39 -2.12 13.38
C ALA A 16 -10.69 -1.27 12.16
N PHE A 17 -9.88 -1.38 11.10
CA PHE A 17 -10.12 -0.67 9.85
C PHE A 17 -11.47 -1.07 9.24
N SER A 18 -11.75 -2.37 9.20
CA SER A 18 -12.98 -2.89 8.63
C SER A 18 -14.23 -2.39 9.38
N LYS A 19 -14.13 -2.28 10.69
CA LYS A 19 -15.26 -1.87 11.54
C LYS A 19 -15.46 -0.36 11.59
N SER A 20 -14.42 0.45 11.33
CA SER A 20 -14.50 1.90 11.54
C SER A 20 -15.50 2.57 10.61
N GLY A 21 -15.54 2.16 9.34
CA GLY A 21 -16.40 2.78 8.33
C GLY A 21 -16.22 4.29 8.17
N ASP A 22 -15.16 4.86 8.73
CA ASP A 22 -14.92 6.30 8.78
C ASP A 22 -13.56 6.60 8.14
N GLN A 23 -13.58 7.10 6.91
CA GLN A 23 -12.38 7.40 6.16
C GLN A 23 -11.48 8.41 6.86
N GLN A 24 -12.06 9.45 7.46
CA GLN A 24 -11.27 10.48 8.14
C GLN A 24 -10.57 9.94 9.37
N LEU A 25 -11.24 9.06 10.11
CA LEU A 25 -10.63 8.40 11.27
C LEU A 25 -9.45 7.53 10.84
N ILE A 26 -9.61 6.76 9.76
CA ILE A 26 -8.53 5.91 9.22
C ILE A 26 -7.34 6.79 8.80
N TYR A 27 -7.59 7.88 8.08
CA TYR A 27 -6.55 8.82 7.66
C TYR A 27 -5.80 9.38 8.87
N ASN A 28 -6.53 9.87 9.86
CA ASN A 28 -5.93 10.44 11.08
C ASN A 28 -5.11 9.39 11.83
N PHE A 29 -5.62 8.16 11.89
CA PHE A 29 -4.92 7.07 12.54
C PHE A 29 -3.60 6.73 11.83
N LEU A 30 -3.59 6.69 10.50
CA LEU A 30 -2.37 6.45 9.73
C LEU A 30 -1.32 7.52 10.03
N GLU A 31 -1.73 8.79 10.14
CA GLU A 31 -0.81 9.87 10.50
C GLU A 31 -0.23 9.71 11.89
N CYS A 32 -1.00 9.16 12.83
CA CYS A 32 -0.51 8.89 14.19
C CYS A 32 0.39 7.66 14.24
N LEU A 33 0.06 6.64 13.47
CA LEU A 33 0.74 5.35 13.50
C LEU A 33 2.11 5.40 12.83
N LEU A 34 2.22 6.10 11.71
CA LEU A 34 3.38 6.08 10.85
C LEU A 34 4.22 7.35 11.00
N THR A 35 5.54 7.19 10.89
CA THR A 35 6.43 8.34 10.81
C THR A 35 6.24 9.06 9.48
N LYS A 36 6.76 10.27 9.36
CA LYS A 36 6.70 11.06 8.13
C LYS A 36 7.30 10.31 6.94
N ASN A 37 8.45 9.63 7.16
CA ASN A 37 9.09 8.85 6.10
C ASN A 37 8.24 7.63 5.72
N GLU A 38 7.66 6.96 6.71
CA GLU A 38 6.79 5.81 6.48
C GLU A 38 5.53 6.20 5.72
N LEU A 39 4.94 7.36 6.03
CA LEU A 39 3.80 7.90 5.28
C LEU A 39 4.15 8.11 3.81
N SER A 40 5.32 8.69 3.56
CA SER A 40 5.80 8.91 2.20
C SER A 40 5.99 7.58 1.45
N GLU A 41 6.56 6.58 2.11
CA GLU A 41 6.75 5.25 1.52
C GLU A 41 5.43 4.56 1.19
N VAL A 42 4.49 4.59 2.11
CA VAL A 42 3.17 3.98 1.90
C VAL A 42 2.45 4.67 0.75
N ALA A 43 2.46 6.00 0.74
CA ALA A 43 1.82 6.78 -0.33
C ALA A 43 2.46 6.50 -1.69
N SER A 44 3.79 6.39 -1.75
CA SER A 44 4.51 6.07 -2.99
C SER A 44 4.19 4.67 -3.49
N ARG A 45 4.11 3.70 -2.60
CA ARG A 45 3.75 2.32 -2.97
C ARG A 45 2.34 2.26 -3.54
N TRP A 46 1.41 2.96 -2.91
CA TRP A 46 0.04 3.05 -3.41
C TRP A 46 -0.01 3.67 -4.79
N ALA A 47 0.68 4.81 -4.98
CA ALA A 47 0.71 5.53 -6.23
C ALA A 47 1.33 4.68 -7.36
N LEU A 48 2.45 4.02 -7.10
CA LEU A 48 3.12 3.23 -8.13
C LEU A 48 2.27 2.05 -8.61
N VAL A 49 1.55 1.40 -7.70
CA VAL A 49 0.71 0.26 -8.08
C VAL A 49 -0.50 0.73 -8.90
N LYS A 50 -1.08 1.88 -8.56
CA LYS A 50 -2.15 2.49 -9.36
C LYS A 50 -1.66 2.83 -10.76
N MET A 51 -0.48 3.40 -10.89
CA MET A 51 0.11 3.74 -12.19
C MET A 51 0.37 2.50 -13.04
N LEU A 52 0.86 1.41 -12.40
CA LEU A 52 1.04 0.13 -13.08
C LEU A 52 -0.29 -0.44 -13.57
N ASP A 53 -1.32 -0.35 -12.75
CA ASP A 53 -2.66 -0.83 -13.10
C ASP A 53 -3.24 -0.05 -14.28
N ASP A 54 -2.90 1.23 -14.38
CA ASP A 54 -3.30 2.10 -15.49
C ASP A 54 -2.48 1.86 -16.76
N GLY A 55 -1.50 0.96 -16.74
CA GLY A 55 -0.70 0.62 -17.90
C GLY A 55 0.54 1.47 -18.11
N MET A 56 0.91 2.30 -17.16
CA MET A 56 2.11 3.13 -17.27
C MET A 56 3.37 2.26 -17.23
N SER A 57 4.38 2.60 -18.05
CA SER A 57 5.63 1.85 -18.07
C SER A 57 6.41 2.02 -16.76
N GLN A 58 7.18 0.99 -16.39
CA GLN A 58 7.99 1.04 -15.18
C GLN A 58 8.99 2.19 -15.18
N ARG A 59 9.61 2.45 -16.33
CA ARG A 59 10.56 3.57 -16.47
C ARG A 59 9.91 4.92 -16.24
N LYS A 60 8.72 5.12 -16.76
CA LYS A 60 7.99 6.37 -16.58
C LYS A 60 7.60 6.57 -15.11
N ILE A 61 7.16 5.51 -14.45
CA ILE A 61 6.83 5.55 -13.02
C ILE A 61 8.06 5.92 -12.20
N ALA A 62 9.20 5.27 -12.49
CA ALA A 62 10.45 5.56 -11.81
C ALA A 62 10.83 7.04 -11.94
N SER A 63 10.69 7.60 -13.12
CA SER A 63 10.97 9.00 -13.39
C SER A 63 10.03 9.93 -12.62
N GLU A 64 8.73 9.66 -12.67
CA GLU A 64 7.73 10.53 -12.04
C GLU A 64 7.76 10.49 -10.51
N LEU A 65 8.01 9.31 -9.93
CA LEU A 65 8.00 9.15 -8.49
C LEU A 65 9.38 9.21 -7.83
N GLY A 66 10.44 9.24 -8.65
CA GLY A 66 11.81 9.24 -8.13
C GLY A 66 12.15 7.95 -7.40
N LEU A 67 11.59 6.82 -7.84
CA LEU A 67 11.79 5.52 -7.20
C LEU A 67 12.73 4.64 -8.01
N SER A 68 13.39 3.68 -7.33
CA SER A 68 14.20 2.68 -7.99
C SER A 68 13.34 1.68 -8.77
N LEU A 69 13.89 1.12 -9.85
CA LEU A 69 13.20 0.08 -10.61
C LEU A 69 12.89 -1.16 -9.76
N CYS A 70 13.73 -1.46 -8.75
CA CYS A 70 13.49 -2.59 -7.86
C CYS A 70 12.17 -2.48 -7.10
N LYS A 71 11.85 -1.28 -6.59
CA LYS A 71 10.58 -1.04 -5.90
C LYS A 71 9.39 -1.20 -6.82
N ILE A 72 9.51 -0.73 -8.05
CA ILE A 72 8.46 -0.82 -9.05
C ILE A 72 8.26 -2.26 -9.50
N THR A 73 9.34 -2.99 -9.72
CA THR A 73 9.27 -4.42 -10.08
C THR A 73 8.56 -5.23 -9.00
N ARG A 74 8.85 -4.94 -7.72
CA ARG A 74 8.18 -5.59 -6.60
C ARG A 74 6.67 -5.31 -6.62
N GLY A 75 6.28 -4.07 -6.82
CA GLY A 75 4.88 -3.69 -6.94
C GLY A 75 4.18 -4.38 -8.10
N SER A 76 4.86 -4.49 -9.25
CA SER A 76 4.35 -5.19 -10.41
C SER A 76 4.10 -6.66 -10.13
N LYS A 77 5.04 -7.33 -9.44
CA LYS A 77 4.89 -8.74 -9.06
C LYS A 77 3.68 -8.94 -8.13
N GLU A 78 3.51 -8.06 -7.16
CA GLU A 78 2.38 -8.15 -6.24
C GLU A 78 1.05 -7.93 -6.97
N LEU A 79 1.00 -6.97 -7.90
CA LEU A 79 -0.21 -6.68 -8.67
C LEU A 79 -0.61 -7.85 -9.57
N GLN A 80 0.38 -8.58 -10.11
CA GLN A 80 0.15 -9.68 -11.06
C GLN A 80 -0.22 -11.01 -10.39
N LYS A 81 -0.11 -11.11 -9.07
CA LYS A 81 -0.50 -12.33 -8.35
C LYS A 81 -1.98 -12.64 -8.56
N THR A 82 -2.29 -13.91 -8.67
CA THR A 82 -3.68 -14.38 -8.61
C THR A 82 -4.27 -13.91 -7.29
N ASP A 83 -5.45 -13.30 -7.33
CA ASP A 83 -6.12 -12.82 -6.13
C ASP A 83 -5.37 -11.69 -5.42
N SER A 84 -4.74 -10.82 -6.20
CA SER A 84 -3.94 -9.71 -5.66
C SER A 84 -4.76 -8.80 -4.74
N ALA A 85 -4.29 -8.66 -3.49
CA ALA A 85 -4.90 -7.73 -2.54
C ALA A 85 -4.75 -6.28 -3.02
N PHE A 86 -3.65 -5.93 -3.68
CA PHE A 86 -3.48 -4.61 -4.26
C PHE A 86 -4.55 -4.31 -5.30
N LYS A 87 -4.79 -5.26 -6.20
CA LYS A 87 -5.80 -5.07 -7.25
C LYS A 87 -7.19 -4.87 -6.66
N LYS A 88 -7.53 -5.70 -5.66
CA LYS A 88 -8.83 -5.60 -4.99
C LYS A 88 -9.02 -4.25 -4.30
N MET A 89 -7.97 -3.75 -3.64
CA MET A 89 -8.03 -2.46 -2.96
C MET A 89 -8.11 -1.30 -3.93
N ILE A 90 -7.34 -1.33 -5.02
CA ILE A 90 -7.38 -0.29 -6.05
C ILE A 90 -8.77 -0.21 -6.69
N ASP A 91 -9.40 -1.34 -6.92
CA ASP A 91 -10.72 -1.38 -7.55
C ASP A 91 -11.82 -0.78 -6.67
N LEU A 92 -11.55 -0.52 -5.38
CA LEU A 92 -12.50 0.13 -4.47
C LEU A 92 -12.55 1.66 -4.63
N VAL A 93 -11.56 2.25 -5.29
CA VAL A 93 -11.49 3.72 -5.44
C VAL A 93 -11.66 4.19 -6.87
#